data_b47bb514eef36da91b94a7ee91c60a7a
#
_entry.id   b47bb514eef36da91b94a7ee91c60a7a
#
_cell.length_a   1.000
_cell.length_b   1.000
_cell.length_c   1.000
_cell.angle_alpha   90.00
_cell.angle_beta   90.00
_cell.angle_gamma   90.00
#
_symmetry.space_group_name_H-M   'P 1'
#
loop_
_entity.id
_entity.type
_entity.pdbx_description
1 polymer ?
#
loop_
_entity_poly.entity_id
_entity_poly.type
_entity_poly.pdbx_seq_one_letter_code
_entity_poly.pdbx_strand_id
1 'polypeptide(L)'
;FGYVAEQDNEGEIKDESNWIKSNPILEVEALHDKLMDYLRTRRRVSLETGEINKVLIKNFNMWRQSSEESYIDKQSWELARIDKPDTHKRRVWLGVDVGRVSDLFAITPVIMMDDFWYIDSFSFVATKYGLTAKEKRDGVSYSNLERQGYCEITTLESGVIDDERVLEKIEEMVYSNDWEVNGICFDPYQFGTLLTMIEKRHPEWPLIEVSQTTMVLNMPTKQFRDDLKNGKIKHSGNPLLTMAVNNAYIKTDNNGMRIDKNKNSNKIDPLDAALDGYAVCYLEPFDGSGYWTSEKILGGETLF
;
A
#
# COMPACT_ATOMS: atom_id res chain seq x y z
N PHE A 1 37.14 -21.31 7.33
CA PHE A 1 37.34 -19.95 7.84
C PHE A 1 36.85 -18.99 6.77
N GLY A 2 35.83 -18.17 7.08
CA GLY A 2 35.34 -17.11 6.19
C GLY A 2 35.71 -15.77 6.80
N TYR A 3 36.34 -14.88 6.01
CA TYR A 3 36.57 -13.49 6.39
C TYR A 3 35.59 -12.63 5.61
N VAL A 4 34.83 -11.77 6.30
CA VAL A 4 33.94 -10.77 5.68
C VAL A 4 34.52 -9.40 6.01
N ALA A 5 34.91 -8.66 4.98
CA ALA A 5 35.37 -7.28 5.11
C ALA A 5 34.15 -6.35 5.13
N GLU A 6 33.72 -5.87 6.29
CA GLU A 6 32.56 -5.00 6.46
C GLU A 6 32.83 -3.87 7.46
N GLN A 7 31.98 -2.84 7.47
CA GLN A 7 31.96 -1.83 8.52
C GLN A 7 31.22 -2.37 9.74
N ASP A 8 31.65 -2.01 10.96
CA ASP A 8 31.00 -2.45 12.19
C ASP A 8 29.65 -1.75 12.42
N ASN A 9 29.54 -0.49 11.99
CA ASN A 9 28.31 0.29 12.09
C ASN A 9 28.28 1.44 11.08
N GLU A 10 27.09 2.02 10.88
CA GLU A 10 26.88 3.11 9.92
C GLU A 10 27.65 4.39 10.26
N GLY A 11 27.91 4.65 11.53
CA GLY A 11 28.65 5.84 11.96
C GLY A 11 30.08 5.86 11.41
N GLU A 12 30.69 4.71 11.19
CA GLU A 12 32.08 4.57 10.70
C GLU A 12 32.29 5.09 9.29
N ILE A 13 31.25 5.15 8.45
CA ILE A 13 31.39 5.68 7.09
C ILE A 13 31.66 7.20 7.07
N LYS A 14 31.47 7.89 8.21
CA LYS A 14 31.77 9.32 8.34
C LYS A 14 33.26 9.57 8.43
N ASP A 15 34.03 8.61 8.88
CA ASP A 15 35.48 8.66 9.00
C ASP A 15 36.13 7.77 7.94
N GLU A 16 36.82 8.41 7.01
CA GLU A 16 37.45 7.75 5.86
C GLU A 16 38.54 6.73 6.28
N SER A 17 39.15 6.90 7.45
CA SER A 17 40.14 5.93 7.97
C SER A 17 39.55 4.54 8.23
N ASN A 18 38.25 4.45 8.45
CA ASN A 18 37.55 3.17 8.65
C ASN A 18 37.19 2.46 7.35
N TRP A 19 37.26 3.13 6.19
CA TRP A 19 36.80 2.55 4.93
C TRP A 19 37.60 1.34 4.48
N ILE A 20 38.82 1.23 4.96
CA ILE A 20 39.71 0.08 4.73
C ILE A 20 39.12 -1.23 5.27
N LYS A 21 38.29 -1.19 6.33
CA LYS A 21 37.65 -2.37 6.90
C LYS A 21 36.80 -3.11 5.87
N SER A 22 36.02 -2.38 5.09
CA SER A 22 35.15 -2.92 4.03
C SER A 22 35.81 -2.96 2.65
N ASN A 23 36.89 -2.24 2.45
CA ASN A 23 37.62 -2.13 1.19
C ASN A 23 39.12 -2.37 1.42
N PRO A 24 39.55 -3.60 1.72
CA PRO A 24 40.97 -3.88 1.98
C PRO A 24 41.90 -3.55 0.80
N ILE A 25 41.36 -3.46 -0.43
CA ILE A 25 42.09 -3.05 -1.62
C ILE A 25 42.65 -1.61 -1.52
N LEU A 26 42.18 -0.81 -0.56
CA LEU A 26 42.75 0.51 -0.25
C LEU A 26 44.21 0.44 0.27
N GLU A 27 44.68 -0.72 0.70
CA GLU A 27 46.10 -0.94 1.04
C GLU A 27 47.02 -0.95 -0.19
N VAL A 28 46.44 -1.11 -1.38
CA VAL A 28 47.23 -1.10 -2.62
C VAL A 28 47.46 0.34 -3.06
N GLU A 29 48.69 0.83 -2.88
CA GLU A 29 49.10 2.22 -3.13
C GLU A 29 48.68 2.73 -4.53
N ALA A 30 48.84 1.92 -5.56
CA ALA A 30 48.50 2.29 -6.94
C ALA A 30 46.98 2.49 -7.19
N LEU A 31 46.12 2.00 -6.32
CA LEU A 31 44.65 2.06 -6.43
C LEU A 31 44.00 2.99 -5.35
N HIS A 32 44.75 3.32 -4.31
CA HIS A 32 44.26 4.03 -3.14
C HIS A 32 43.50 5.31 -3.52
N ASP A 33 44.15 6.26 -4.17
CA ASP A 33 43.56 7.57 -4.45
C ASP A 33 42.32 7.46 -5.34
N LYS A 34 42.40 6.65 -6.38
CA LYS A 34 41.28 6.44 -7.30
C LYS A 34 40.06 5.83 -6.61
N LEU A 35 40.28 4.88 -5.72
CA LEU A 35 39.18 4.24 -4.99
C LEU A 35 38.61 5.16 -3.91
N MET A 36 39.45 5.90 -3.22
CA MET A 36 39.02 6.92 -2.25
C MET A 36 38.13 7.98 -2.89
N ASP A 37 38.51 8.51 -4.06
CA ASP A 37 37.71 9.48 -4.79
C ASP A 37 36.38 8.91 -5.26
N TYR A 38 36.38 7.65 -5.71
CA TYR A 38 35.16 6.92 -6.06
C TYR A 38 34.23 6.80 -4.85
N LEU A 39 34.72 6.33 -3.70
CA LEU A 39 33.93 6.13 -2.50
C LEU A 39 33.37 7.47 -1.95
N ARG A 40 34.18 8.53 -1.96
CA ARG A 40 33.75 9.90 -1.60
C ARG A 40 32.59 10.36 -2.46
N THR A 41 32.74 10.21 -3.78
CA THR A 41 31.70 10.60 -4.74
C THR A 41 30.42 9.81 -4.52
N ARG A 42 30.53 8.50 -4.39
CA ARG A 42 29.35 7.62 -4.13
C ARG A 42 28.64 7.98 -2.84
N ARG A 43 29.38 8.22 -1.75
CA ARG A 43 28.83 8.61 -0.46
C ARG A 43 28.14 9.97 -0.57
N ARG A 44 28.77 11.00 -1.17
CA ARG A 44 28.18 12.33 -1.34
C ARG A 44 26.88 12.26 -2.12
N VAL A 45 26.88 11.65 -3.32
CA VAL A 45 25.68 11.52 -4.14
C VAL A 45 24.58 10.78 -3.41
N SER A 46 24.88 9.73 -2.66
CA SER A 46 23.87 8.97 -1.92
C SER A 46 23.24 9.76 -0.76
N LEU A 47 23.97 10.68 -0.15
CA LEU A 47 23.43 11.57 0.89
C LEU A 47 22.52 12.65 0.26
N GLU A 48 22.89 13.17 -0.92
CA GLU A 48 22.10 14.16 -1.66
C GLU A 48 20.79 13.55 -2.21
N THR A 49 20.82 12.28 -2.62
CA THR A 49 19.67 11.57 -3.21
C THR A 49 18.85 10.79 -2.20
N GLY A 50 19.28 10.67 -0.93
CA GLY A 50 18.64 9.84 0.07
C GLY A 50 18.88 8.32 -0.08
N GLU A 51 19.72 7.89 -1.04
CA GLU A 51 19.95 6.48 -1.37
C GLU A 51 21.14 5.86 -0.61
N ILE A 52 21.38 6.30 0.62
CA ILE A 52 22.56 5.87 1.41
C ILE A 52 22.65 4.35 1.59
N ASN A 53 21.51 3.65 1.71
CA ASN A 53 21.50 2.20 1.88
C ASN A 53 22.15 1.44 0.73
N LYS A 54 22.01 1.91 -0.52
CA LYS A 54 22.66 1.30 -1.68
C LYS A 54 24.18 1.35 -1.58
N VAL A 55 24.71 2.45 -1.04
CA VAL A 55 26.15 2.65 -0.86
C VAL A 55 26.66 1.84 0.33
N LEU A 56 25.92 1.79 1.44
CA LEU A 56 26.25 0.97 2.60
C LEU A 56 26.41 -0.52 2.22
N ILE A 57 25.46 -1.06 1.43
CA ILE A 57 25.51 -2.46 0.97
C ILE A 57 26.63 -2.69 -0.05
N LYS A 58 26.68 -1.87 -1.12
CA LYS A 58 27.55 -2.15 -2.28
C LYS A 58 28.99 -1.70 -2.13
N ASN A 59 29.24 -0.68 -1.32
CA ASN A 59 30.55 -0.06 -1.17
C ASN A 59 31.18 -0.24 0.21
N PHE A 60 30.35 -0.50 1.22
CA PHE A 60 30.84 -0.70 2.59
C PHE A 60 30.50 -2.09 3.16
N ASN A 61 29.97 -2.99 2.32
CA ASN A 61 29.64 -4.39 2.63
C ASN A 61 28.81 -4.57 3.90
N MET A 62 28.06 -3.53 4.27
CA MET A 62 27.23 -3.63 5.47
C MET A 62 26.03 -4.53 5.19
N TRP A 63 25.83 -5.51 6.05
CA TRP A 63 24.60 -6.28 6.07
C TRP A 63 23.44 -5.37 6.43
N ARG A 64 22.71 -4.99 5.40
CA ARG A 64 21.39 -4.41 5.55
C ARG A 64 20.43 -5.32 4.82
N GLN A 65 19.28 -5.61 5.42
CA GLN A 65 18.14 -5.99 4.58
C GLN A 65 18.08 -4.91 3.50
N SER A 66 18.18 -5.32 2.23
CA SER A 66 17.99 -4.39 1.13
C SER A 66 16.69 -3.69 1.46
N SER A 67 16.76 -2.43 1.87
CA SER A 67 15.57 -1.64 2.03
C SER A 67 15.05 -1.42 0.62
N GLU A 68 14.25 -2.34 0.13
CA GLU A 68 13.17 -1.96 -0.73
C GLU A 68 12.55 -0.81 0.03
N GLU A 69 12.48 0.36 -0.57
CA GLU A 69 12.03 1.54 0.12
C GLU A 69 10.62 1.27 0.63
N SER A 70 10.40 1.28 1.94
CA SER A 70 9.06 1.19 2.49
C SER A 70 8.22 2.25 1.81
N TYR A 71 7.05 1.88 1.30
CA TYR A 71 6.17 2.80 0.58
C TYR A 71 5.81 4.01 1.44
N ILE A 72 5.42 3.77 2.68
CA ILE A 72 5.12 4.80 3.68
C ILE A 72 5.99 4.52 4.90
N ASP A 73 6.69 5.50 5.41
CA ASP A 73 7.43 5.37 6.65
C ASP A 73 6.49 5.36 7.86
N LYS A 74 6.87 4.60 8.88
CA LYS A 74 6.05 4.39 10.07
C LYS A 74 5.67 5.68 10.77
N GLN A 75 6.56 6.67 10.81
CA GLN A 75 6.29 7.94 11.49
C GLN A 75 5.19 8.73 10.76
N SER A 76 5.27 8.83 9.42
CA SER A 76 4.25 9.49 8.61
C SER A 76 2.88 8.81 8.76
N TRP A 77 2.86 7.46 8.81
CA TRP A 77 1.63 6.71 9.05
C TRP A 77 1.01 7.02 10.41
N GLU A 78 1.79 6.95 11.48
CA GLU A 78 1.29 7.22 12.84
C GLU A 78 0.81 8.68 13.01
N LEU A 79 1.48 9.66 12.39
CA LEU A 79 1.05 11.06 12.43
C LEU A 79 -0.27 11.33 11.68
N ALA A 80 -0.61 10.49 10.71
CA ALA A 80 -1.87 10.59 9.98
C ALA A 80 -3.06 9.96 10.73
N ARG A 81 -2.79 9.30 11.88
CA ARG A 81 -3.83 8.65 12.68
C ARG A 81 -4.66 9.66 13.43
N ILE A 82 -5.99 9.49 13.36
CA ILE A 82 -6.99 10.26 14.10
C ILE A 82 -8.03 9.32 14.71
N ASP A 83 -8.85 9.83 15.63
CA ASP A 83 -10.07 9.13 16.03
C ASP A 83 -11.02 9.04 14.83
N LYS A 84 -11.81 7.95 14.77
CA LYS A 84 -12.76 7.75 13.67
C LYS A 84 -13.74 8.93 13.59
N PRO A 85 -13.73 9.69 12.48
CA PRO A 85 -14.64 10.82 12.31
C PRO A 85 -16.06 10.34 12.01
N ASP A 86 -17.04 11.24 12.14
CA ASP A 86 -18.38 11.01 11.62
C ASP A 86 -18.37 11.07 10.10
N THR A 87 -18.67 9.93 9.48
CA THR A 87 -18.67 9.78 8.02
C THR A 87 -20.08 9.74 7.42
N HIS A 88 -21.12 10.03 8.25
CA HIS A 88 -22.51 9.98 7.79
C HIS A 88 -22.78 10.97 6.66
N LYS A 89 -23.47 10.50 5.62
CA LYS A 89 -23.82 11.25 4.40
C LYS A 89 -22.63 11.82 3.63
N ARG A 90 -21.47 11.17 3.73
CA ARG A 90 -20.28 11.58 2.97
C ARG A 90 -20.21 10.85 1.63
N ARG A 91 -19.53 11.47 0.68
CA ARG A 91 -19.16 10.87 -0.61
C ARG A 91 -18.08 9.82 -0.38
N VAL A 92 -18.24 8.63 -0.98
CA VAL A 92 -17.31 7.53 -0.82
C VAL A 92 -16.96 6.89 -2.16
N TRP A 93 -15.69 6.52 -2.30
CA TRP A 93 -15.17 5.60 -3.30
C TRP A 93 -14.72 4.33 -2.60
N LEU A 94 -15.36 3.21 -2.90
CA LEU A 94 -15.06 1.92 -2.28
C LEU A 94 -14.06 1.20 -3.16
N GLY A 95 -12.81 1.14 -2.73
CA GLY A 95 -11.82 0.27 -3.36
C GLY A 95 -12.03 -1.18 -2.92
N VAL A 96 -11.94 -2.11 -3.87
CA VAL A 96 -12.16 -3.54 -3.62
C VAL A 96 -11.06 -4.37 -4.27
N ASP A 97 -10.26 -5.06 -3.43
CA ASP A 97 -9.25 -6.03 -3.87
C ASP A 97 -9.68 -7.46 -3.54
N VAL A 98 -9.71 -8.31 -4.57
CA VAL A 98 -10.31 -9.65 -4.51
C VAL A 98 -9.30 -10.73 -4.17
N GLY A 99 -9.28 -11.20 -2.93
CA GLY A 99 -8.49 -12.34 -2.46
C GLY A 99 -9.36 -13.52 -2.04
N ARG A 100 -9.72 -14.44 -2.98
CA ARG A 100 -10.72 -15.48 -2.72
C ARG A 100 -10.23 -16.70 -1.90
N VAL A 101 -8.95 -17.01 -1.94
CA VAL A 101 -8.45 -18.32 -1.48
C VAL A 101 -7.36 -18.21 -0.41
N SER A 102 -6.37 -17.38 -0.60
CA SER A 102 -5.21 -17.28 0.31
C SER A 102 -4.93 -15.86 0.81
N ASP A 103 -5.28 -14.86 0.01
CA ASP A 103 -5.14 -13.46 0.36
C ASP A 103 -6.33 -12.94 1.17
N LEU A 104 -6.31 -11.68 1.53
CA LEU A 104 -7.48 -11.04 2.10
C LEU A 104 -8.37 -10.56 0.94
N PHE A 105 -9.67 -10.60 1.15
CA PHE A 105 -10.59 -9.84 0.31
C PHE A 105 -10.83 -8.52 1.03
N ALA A 106 -10.37 -7.42 0.48
CA ALA A 106 -10.41 -6.13 1.15
C ALA A 106 -11.44 -5.18 0.52
N ILE A 107 -12.19 -4.48 1.39
CA ILE A 107 -13.05 -3.37 1.05
C ILE A 107 -12.51 -2.16 1.81
N THR A 108 -12.04 -1.15 1.09
CA THR A 108 -11.44 0.04 1.70
C THR A 108 -12.16 1.30 1.23
N PRO A 109 -13.03 1.88 2.06
CA PRO A 109 -13.66 3.15 1.77
C PRO A 109 -12.63 4.29 1.79
N VAL A 110 -12.63 5.09 0.73
CA VAL A 110 -11.96 6.38 0.62
C VAL A 110 -13.04 7.45 0.68
N ILE A 111 -13.11 8.15 1.81
CA ILE A 111 -14.23 9.03 2.16
C ILE A 111 -13.78 10.48 2.08
N MET A 112 -14.52 11.29 1.32
CA MET A 112 -14.26 12.72 1.23
C MET A 112 -14.77 13.42 2.47
N MET A 113 -13.87 14.00 3.25
CA MET A 113 -14.15 14.90 4.35
C MET A 113 -14.09 16.37 3.86
N ASP A 114 -14.17 17.33 4.76
CA ASP A 114 -14.21 18.75 4.37
C ASP A 114 -12.88 19.24 3.74
N ASP A 115 -11.72 18.70 4.20
CA ASP A 115 -10.38 19.11 3.76
C ASP A 115 -9.35 17.96 3.71
N PHE A 116 -9.81 16.72 3.90
CA PHE A 116 -8.95 15.53 3.84
C PHE A 116 -9.72 14.28 3.38
N TRP A 117 -8.98 13.25 2.95
CA TRP A 117 -9.48 11.92 2.70
C TRP A 117 -9.39 11.07 3.97
N TYR A 118 -10.50 10.50 4.42
CA TYR A 118 -10.48 9.51 5.47
C TYR A 118 -10.53 8.11 4.87
N ILE A 119 -9.62 7.25 5.29
CA ILE A 119 -9.57 5.86 4.85
C ILE A 119 -9.75 4.90 6.03
N ASP A 120 -10.50 3.86 5.83
CA ASP A 120 -10.64 2.73 6.73
C ASP A 120 -10.63 1.44 5.90
N SER A 121 -10.69 0.27 6.51
CA SER A 121 -10.73 -0.99 5.77
C SER A 121 -11.51 -2.06 6.51
N PHE A 122 -12.14 -2.93 5.75
CA PHE A 122 -12.71 -4.17 6.23
C PHE A 122 -12.22 -5.32 5.34
N SER A 123 -11.93 -6.48 5.92
CA SER A 123 -11.42 -7.60 5.13
C SER A 123 -12.16 -8.90 5.42
N PHE A 124 -12.33 -9.72 4.39
CA PHE A 124 -12.73 -11.12 4.58
C PHE A 124 -11.50 -12.02 4.55
N VAL A 125 -11.55 -13.07 5.36
CA VAL A 125 -10.44 -13.99 5.59
C VAL A 125 -10.83 -15.38 5.09
N ALA A 126 -10.21 -15.83 3.99
CA ALA A 126 -10.36 -17.19 3.48
C ALA A 126 -9.65 -18.19 4.37
N THR A 127 -10.23 -19.40 4.53
CA THR A 127 -9.71 -20.45 5.41
C THR A 127 -9.43 -21.78 4.69
N LYS A 128 -9.37 -21.79 3.36
CA LYS A 128 -9.20 -23.01 2.55
C LYS A 128 -8.04 -23.90 2.99
N TYR A 129 -6.97 -23.32 3.52
CA TYR A 129 -5.78 -24.04 4.00
C TYR A 129 -5.68 -24.08 5.53
N GLY A 130 -6.78 -23.80 6.23
CA GLY A 130 -6.88 -23.78 7.69
C GLY A 130 -6.52 -22.41 8.30
N LEU A 131 -7.41 -21.93 9.18
CA LEU A 131 -7.25 -20.62 9.84
C LEU A 131 -5.97 -20.54 10.69
N THR A 132 -5.72 -21.56 11.53
CA THR A 132 -4.53 -21.58 12.41
C THR A 132 -3.22 -21.53 11.61
N ALA A 133 -3.17 -22.25 10.48
CA ALA A 133 -1.99 -22.20 9.60
C ALA A 133 -1.81 -20.82 8.96
N LYS A 134 -2.92 -20.17 8.58
CA LYS A 134 -2.92 -18.81 8.03
C LYS A 134 -2.48 -17.78 9.07
N GLU A 135 -3.03 -17.82 10.27
CA GLU A 135 -2.65 -16.92 11.39
C GLU A 135 -1.16 -17.05 11.72
N LYS A 136 -0.65 -18.28 11.76
CA LYS A 136 0.78 -18.53 12.00
C LYS A 136 1.67 -18.01 10.88
N ARG A 137 1.27 -18.21 9.61
CA ARG A 137 2.02 -17.75 8.44
C ARG A 137 2.06 -16.22 8.37
N ASP A 138 0.90 -15.59 8.55
CA ASP A 138 0.72 -14.15 8.38
C ASP A 138 1.14 -13.37 9.65
N GLY A 139 1.36 -14.06 10.79
CA GLY A 139 1.72 -13.46 12.08
C GLY A 139 0.59 -12.63 12.70
N VAL A 140 -0.66 -12.92 12.34
CA VAL A 140 -1.85 -12.14 12.70
C VAL A 140 -2.92 -13.05 13.29
N SER A 141 -3.51 -12.67 14.41
CA SER A 141 -4.68 -13.36 14.96
C SER A 141 -5.97 -12.81 14.33
N TYR A 142 -6.39 -13.39 13.22
CA TYR A 142 -7.62 -13.00 12.55
C TYR A 142 -8.85 -13.24 13.43
N SER A 143 -8.85 -14.29 14.24
CA SER A 143 -9.91 -14.56 15.21
C SER A 143 -10.09 -13.44 16.23
N ASN A 144 -9.00 -12.76 16.62
CA ASN A 144 -9.07 -11.62 17.51
C ASN A 144 -9.55 -10.36 16.77
N LEU A 145 -9.08 -10.14 15.54
CA LEU A 145 -9.48 -8.99 14.71
C LEU A 145 -10.94 -9.08 14.29
N GLU A 146 -11.47 -10.28 14.06
CA GLU A 146 -12.89 -10.49 13.80
C GLU A 146 -13.75 -10.06 14.99
N ARG A 147 -13.38 -10.47 16.22
CA ARG A 147 -14.08 -10.02 17.44
C ARG A 147 -14.04 -8.52 17.65
N GLN A 148 -13.02 -7.85 17.10
CA GLN A 148 -12.89 -6.38 17.15
C GLN A 148 -13.61 -5.68 15.97
N GLY A 149 -14.17 -6.45 15.01
CA GLY A 149 -14.93 -5.93 13.88
C GLY A 149 -14.09 -5.46 12.68
N TYR A 150 -12.79 -5.83 12.61
CA TYR A 150 -11.91 -5.44 11.48
C TYR A 150 -11.97 -6.39 10.30
N CYS A 151 -12.43 -7.62 10.51
CA CYS A 151 -12.58 -8.61 9.46
C CYS A 151 -13.71 -9.58 9.77
N GLU A 152 -14.03 -10.42 8.80
CA GLU A 152 -14.94 -11.57 8.92
C GLU A 152 -14.27 -12.79 8.35
N ILE A 153 -14.24 -13.87 9.11
CA ILE A 153 -13.70 -15.15 8.68
C ILE A 153 -14.80 -15.93 7.97
N THR A 154 -14.51 -16.44 6.75
CA THR A 154 -15.51 -17.21 6.01
C THR A 154 -16.02 -18.40 6.80
N THR A 155 -17.33 -18.58 6.79
CA THR A 155 -18.03 -19.73 7.41
C THR A 155 -18.27 -20.88 6.44
N LEU A 156 -17.95 -20.70 5.14
CA LEU A 156 -18.12 -21.75 4.15
C LEU A 156 -17.14 -22.91 4.41
N GLU A 157 -17.64 -24.15 4.33
CA GLU A 157 -16.81 -25.35 4.49
C GLU A 157 -15.67 -25.42 3.45
N SER A 158 -15.88 -24.87 2.25
CA SER A 158 -14.86 -24.75 1.21
C SER A 158 -13.70 -23.83 1.60
N GLY A 159 -13.88 -22.96 2.60
CA GLY A 159 -12.92 -21.97 3.06
C GLY A 159 -12.67 -20.83 2.07
N VAL A 160 -13.48 -20.68 1.01
CA VAL A 160 -13.42 -19.55 0.08
C VAL A 160 -14.31 -18.39 0.57
N ILE A 161 -14.10 -17.20 0.03
CA ILE A 161 -14.95 -16.05 0.33
C ILE A 161 -16.24 -16.14 -0.49
N ASP A 162 -17.35 -15.81 0.14
CA ASP A 162 -18.67 -15.76 -0.47
C ASP A 162 -18.95 -14.35 -1.01
N ASP A 163 -19.15 -14.24 -2.32
CA ASP A 163 -19.44 -12.96 -2.98
C ASP A 163 -20.76 -12.34 -2.52
N GLU A 164 -21.78 -13.17 -2.17
CA GLU A 164 -23.03 -12.67 -1.60
C GLU A 164 -22.78 -11.98 -0.25
N ARG A 165 -22.00 -12.63 0.63
CA ARG A 165 -21.67 -12.03 1.93
C ARG A 165 -20.82 -10.77 1.80
N VAL A 166 -19.96 -10.72 0.78
CA VAL A 166 -19.19 -9.49 0.48
C VAL A 166 -20.13 -8.35 0.07
N LEU A 167 -21.08 -8.62 -0.82
CA LEU A 167 -22.06 -7.61 -1.24
C LEU A 167 -22.92 -7.13 -0.08
N GLU A 168 -23.44 -8.04 0.76
CA GLU A 168 -24.16 -7.67 1.98
C GLU A 168 -23.33 -6.76 2.88
N LYS A 169 -22.01 -7.01 3.00
CA LYS A 169 -21.13 -6.18 3.82
C LYS A 169 -20.96 -4.77 3.22
N ILE A 170 -20.83 -4.67 1.91
CA ILE A 170 -20.81 -3.37 1.22
C ILE A 170 -22.10 -2.62 1.51
N GLU A 171 -23.24 -3.29 1.38
CA GLU A 171 -24.57 -2.73 1.69
C GLU A 171 -24.67 -2.26 3.14
N GLU A 172 -24.24 -3.10 4.10
CA GLU A 172 -24.19 -2.73 5.53
C GLU A 172 -23.38 -1.44 5.75
N MET A 173 -22.21 -1.33 5.14
CA MET A 173 -21.33 -0.18 5.28
C MET A 173 -21.94 1.09 4.67
N VAL A 174 -22.51 0.99 3.48
CA VAL A 174 -23.15 2.09 2.76
C VAL A 174 -24.37 2.58 3.52
N TYR A 175 -25.30 1.69 3.84
CA TYR A 175 -26.58 2.09 4.46
C TYR A 175 -26.44 2.52 5.91
N SER A 176 -25.55 1.90 6.70
CA SER A 176 -25.34 2.32 8.08
C SER A 176 -24.76 3.73 8.22
N ASN A 177 -24.07 4.22 7.20
CA ASN A 177 -23.47 5.54 7.16
C ASN A 177 -24.22 6.51 6.23
N ASP A 178 -25.27 6.04 5.52
CA ASP A 178 -26.00 6.81 4.50
C ASP A 178 -25.04 7.44 3.48
N TRP A 179 -24.04 6.66 3.01
CA TRP A 179 -23.01 7.14 2.10
C TRP A 179 -23.53 7.38 0.69
N GLU A 180 -23.07 8.46 0.06
CA GLU A 180 -23.20 8.66 -1.38
C GLU A 180 -22.07 7.90 -2.09
N VAL A 181 -22.42 6.79 -2.76
CA VAL A 181 -21.45 5.95 -3.46
C VAL A 181 -21.09 6.60 -4.80
N ASN A 182 -19.88 7.15 -4.90
CA ASN A 182 -19.34 7.77 -6.11
C ASN A 182 -18.53 6.80 -6.98
N GLY A 183 -18.23 5.61 -6.48
CA GLY A 183 -17.58 4.55 -7.23
C GLY A 183 -17.31 3.31 -6.40
N ILE A 184 -17.51 2.14 -7.03
CA ILE A 184 -16.91 0.87 -6.61
C ILE A 184 -15.71 0.65 -7.53
N CYS A 185 -14.50 0.78 -6.98
CA CYS A 185 -13.23 0.82 -7.72
C CYS A 185 -12.50 -0.51 -7.56
N PHE A 186 -12.16 -1.19 -8.63
CA PHE A 186 -11.65 -2.57 -8.56
C PHE A 186 -10.71 -2.92 -9.72
N ASP A 187 -9.81 -3.89 -9.48
CA ASP A 187 -9.10 -4.58 -10.54
C ASP A 187 -10.08 -5.52 -11.29
N PRO A 188 -10.24 -5.40 -12.63
CA PRO A 188 -11.14 -6.28 -13.38
C PRO A 188 -10.79 -7.75 -13.30
N TYR A 189 -9.56 -8.08 -12.92
CA TYR A 189 -9.12 -9.46 -12.74
C TYR A 189 -9.78 -10.10 -11.50
N GLN A 190 -10.57 -11.14 -11.68
CA GLN A 190 -11.32 -11.89 -10.65
C GLN A 190 -12.58 -11.20 -10.05
N PHE A 191 -12.97 -10.03 -10.50
CA PHE A 191 -14.13 -9.30 -9.96
C PHE A 191 -15.50 -9.77 -10.55
N GLY A 192 -15.50 -10.55 -11.65
CA GLY A 192 -16.66 -10.81 -12.51
C GLY A 192 -17.96 -11.25 -11.84
N THR A 193 -17.95 -12.15 -10.83
CA THR A 193 -19.18 -12.60 -10.15
C THR A 193 -19.78 -11.46 -9.33
N LEU A 194 -18.98 -10.82 -8.48
CA LEU A 194 -19.41 -9.71 -7.65
C LEU A 194 -19.89 -8.53 -8.50
N LEU A 195 -19.21 -8.23 -9.62
CA LEU A 195 -19.62 -7.22 -10.59
C LEU A 195 -21.08 -7.41 -11.03
N THR A 196 -21.39 -8.63 -11.52
CA THR A 196 -22.76 -8.94 -12.01
C THR A 196 -23.81 -8.84 -10.90
N MET A 197 -23.44 -9.15 -9.66
CA MET A 197 -24.34 -9.05 -8.51
C MET A 197 -24.63 -7.59 -8.17
N ILE A 198 -23.59 -6.74 -8.15
CA ILE A 198 -23.73 -5.30 -7.90
C ILE A 198 -24.57 -4.65 -9.01
N GLU A 199 -24.26 -4.89 -10.29
CA GLU A 199 -25.03 -4.35 -11.44
C GLU A 199 -26.52 -4.66 -11.36
N LYS A 200 -26.87 -5.86 -10.88
CA LYS A 200 -28.28 -6.26 -10.74
C LYS A 200 -28.99 -5.65 -9.55
N ARG A 201 -28.29 -5.51 -8.43
CA ARG A 201 -28.89 -5.09 -7.15
C ARG A 201 -28.82 -3.57 -6.95
N HIS A 202 -27.73 -2.96 -7.44
CA HIS A 202 -27.41 -1.55 -7.28
C HIS A 202 -26.94 -0.92 -8.60
N PRO A 203 -27.83 -0.84 -9.61
CA PRO A 203 -27.49 -0.23 -10.90
C PRO A 203 -27.13 1.26 -10.80
N GLU A 204 -27.45 1.89 -9.67
CA GLU A 204 -27.11 3.28 -9.37
C GLU A 204 -25.66 3.47 -8.85
N TRP A 205 -24.96 2.39 -8.45
CA TRP A 205 -23.58 2.50 -8.00
C TRP A 205 -22.62 2.46 -9.19
N PRO A 206 -21.81 3.50 -9.41
CA PRO A 206 -20.83 3.50 -10.49
C PRO A 206 -19.78 2.40 -10.27
N LEU A 207 -19.56 1.56 -11.29
CA LEU A 207 -18.55 0.50 -11.30
C LEU A 207 -17.35 0.97 -12.12
N ILE A 208 -16.18 1.08 -11.50
CA ILE A 208 -15.00 1.72 -12.08
C ILE A 208 -13.83 0.75 -12.07
N GLU A 209 -13.41 0.32 -13.26
CA GLU A 209 -12.23 -0.53 -13.43
C GLU A 209 -10.95 0.28 -13.25
N VAL A 210 -10.04 -0.21 -12.40
CA VAL A 210 -8.73 0.38 -12.17
C VAL A 210 -7.65 -0.57 -12.66
N SER A 211 -6.99 -0.20 -13.76
CA SER A 211 -5.92 -1.02 -14.32
C SER A 211 -4.70 -1.03 -13.42
N GLN A 212 -4.20 -2.24 -13.09
CA GLN A 212 -3.05 -2.45 -12.19
C GLN A 212 -1.69 -2.22 -12.86
N THR A 213 -1.66 -1.45 -13.95
CA THR A 213 -0.41 -1.11 -14.65
C THR A 213 0.34 0.02 -13.95
N THR A 214 1.67 0.00 -14.02
CA THR A 214 2.51 1.09 -13.48
C THR A 214 2.11 2.44 -14.10
N MET A 215 1.71 2.47 -15.37
CA MET A 215 1.32 3.70 -16.06
C MET A 215 0.09 4.36 -15.39
N VAL A 216 -0.91 3.58 -15.02
CA VAL A 216 -2.14 4.08 -14.36
C VAL A 216 -1.88 4.41 -12.89
N LEU A 217 -1.22 3.52 -12.15
CA LEU A 217 -1.07 3.66 -10.70
C LEU A 217 0.12 4.54 -10.25
N ASN A 218 1.06 4.91 -11.15
CA ASN A 218 2.24 5.69 -10.78
C ASN A 218 1.90 7.02 -10.11
N MET A 219 1.02 7.82 -10.72
CA MET A 219 0.65 9.13 -10.16
C MET A 219 -0.20 9.01 -8.90
N PRO A 220 -1.28 8.21 -8.86
CA PRO A 220 -2.04 7.99 -7.64
C PRO A 220 -1.19 7.47 -6.48
N THR A 221 -0.28 6.52 -6.72
CA THR A 221 0.61 5.97 -5.69
C THR A 221 1.53 7.05 -5.11
N LYS A 222 2.12 7.91 -5.94
CA LYS A 222 2.93 9.05 -5.47
C LYS A 222 2.10 10.05 -4.69
N GLN A 223 0.97 10.44 -5.24
CA GLN A 223 0.09 11.44 -4.64
C GLN A 223 -0.47 10.98 -3.30
N PHE A 224 -0.87 9.71 -3.18
CA PHE A 224 -1.33 9.14 -1.91
C PHE A 224 -0.27 9.30 -0.81
N ARG A 225 0.98 8.94 -1.11
CA ARG A 225 2.10 9.09 -0.16
C ARG A 225 2.33 10.55 0.22
N ASP A 226 2.30 11.45 -0.75
CA ASP A 226 2.54 12.86 -0.54
C ASP A 226 1.37 13.51 0.23
N ASP A 227 0.13 13.16 -0.07
CA ASP A 227 -1.05 13.64 0.64
C ASP A 227 -1.12 13.11 2.08
N LEU A 228 -0.69 11.88 2.31
CA LEU A 228 -0.56 11.36 3.68
C LEU A 228 0.46 12.16 4.49
N LYS A 229 1.65 12.44 3.92
CA LYS A 229 2.69 13.26 4.56
C LYS A 229 2.24 14.70 4.81
N ASN A 230 1.43 15.23 3.92
CA ASN A 230 0.87 16.59 4.03
C ASN A 230 -0.40 16.67 4.90
N GLY A 231 -0.81 15.56 5.51
CA GLY A 231 -1.97 15.49 6.39
C GLY A 231 -3.32 15.52 5.68
N LYS A 232 -3.35 15.37 4.36
CA LYS A 232 -4.56 15.28 3.53
C LYS A 232 -5.15 13.88 3.46
N ILE A 233 -4.46 12.86 3.96
CA ILE A 233 -5.00 11.52 4.18
C ILE A 233 -4.92 11.22 5.66
N LYS A 234 -6.02 10.74 6.23
CA LYS A 234 -6.16 10.34 7.63
C LYS A 234 -6.77 8.95 7.75
N HIS A 235 -6.49 8.26 8.86
CA HIS A 235 -7.02 6.93 9.14
C HIS A 235 -7.21 6.70 10.64
N SER A 236 -8.02 5.68 11.03
CA SER A 236 -8.26 5.33 12.44
C SER A 236 -7.18 4.42 13.05
N GLY A 237 -6.22 3.96 12.27
CA GLY A 237 -5.23 2.96 12.70
C GLY A 237 -5.76 1.53 12.63
N ASN A 238 -6.66 1.25 11.70
CA ASN A 238 -7.12 -0.12 11.40
C ASN A 238 -5.92 -1.08 11.30
N PRO A 239 -5.89 -2.17 12.08
CA PRO A 239 -4.69 -3.02 12.17
C PRO A 239 -4.36 -3.76 10.88
N LEU A 240 -5.37 -4.15 10.06
CA LEU A 240 -5.13 -4.80 8.78
C LEU A 240 -4.62 -3.82 7.72
N LEU A 241 -5.16 -2.61 7.68
CA LEU A 241 -4.64 -1.55 6.81
C LEU A 241 -3.23 -1.12 7.23
N THR A 242 -2.98 -0.99 8.54
CA THR A 242 -1.63 -0.69 9.07
C THR A 242 -0.63 -1.79 8.72
N MET A 243 -1.03 -3.06 8.83
CA MET A 243 -0.21 -4.19 8.39
C MET A 243 0.10 -4.11 6.89
N ALA A 244 -0.90 -3.82 6.07
CA ALA A 244 -0.74 -3.71 4.62
C ALA A 244 0.25 -2.60 4.24
N VAL A 245 0.15 -1.43 4.87
CA VAL A 245 1.09 -0.31 4.69
C VAL A 245 2.52 -0.69 5.10
N ASN A 246 2.69 -1.39 6.23
CA ASN A 246 4.01 -1.84 6.69
C ASN A 246 4.63 -2.91 5.76
N ASN A 247 3.80 -3.65 5.04
CA ASN A 247 4.21 -4.70 4.10
C ASN A 247 4.47 -4.18 2.68
N ALA A 248 4.10 -2.94 2.40
CA ALA A 248 4.18 -2.35 1.07
C ALA A 248 5.58 -1.77 0.80
N TYR A 249 6.14 -2.14 -0.35
CA TYR A 249 7.43 -1.68 -0.82
C TYR A 249 7.30 -0.99 -2.18
N ILE A 250 8.20 -0.06 -2.44
CA ILE A 250 8.27 0.61 -3.73
C ILE A 250 9.08 -0.23 -4.71
N LYS A 251 8.51 -0.46 -5.88
CA LYS A 251 9.21 -0.91 -7.07
C LYS A 251 9.19 0.17 -8.13
N THR A 252 10.35 0.54 -8.62
CA THR A 252 10.48 1.50 -9.71
C THR A 252 10.90 0.76 -10.98
N ASP A 253 10.17 0.99 -12.07
CA ASP A 253 10.50 0.56 -13.42
C ASP A 253 10.59 1.76 -14.38
N ASN A 254 10.74 1.49 -15.69
CA ASN A 254 10.85 2.56 -16.70
C ASN A 254 9.58 3.43 -16.81
N ASN A 255 8.42 2.93 -16.34
CA ASN A 255 7.12 3.61 -16.40
C ASN A 255 6.80 4.37 -15.10
N GLY A 256 7.63 4.22 -14.06
CA GLY A 256 7.47 4.93 -12.80
C GLY A 256 7.50 4.03 -11.57
N MET A 257 6.77 4.45 -10.55
CA MET A 257 6.67 3.80 -9.24
C MET A 257 5.36 3.03 -9.11
N ARG A 258 5.43 1.84 -8.56
CA ARG A 258 4.28 1.08 -8.10
C ARG A 258 4.59 0.40 -6.77
N ILE A 259 3.55 -0.04 -6.08
CA ILE A 259 3.71 -0.92 -4.92
C ILE A 259 3.98 -2.34 -5.40
N ASP A 260 4.87 -3.03 -4.70
CA ASP A 260 5.13 -4.46 -4.91
C ASP A 260 4.93 -5.20 -3.59
N LYS A 261 4.39 -6.40 -3.70
CA LYS A 261 4.34 -7.37 -2.58
C LYS A 261 5.76 -7.88 -2.40
N ASN A 262 6.32 -7.76 -1.20
CA ASN A 262 7.62 -8.35 -0.92
C ASN A 262 7.58 -9.85 -1.24
N LYS A 263 8.73 -10.41 -1.67
CA LYS A 263 8.93 -11.81 -2.11
C LYS A 263 8.41 -12.89 -1.13
N ASN A 264 7.98 -12.50 0.07
CA ASN A 264 7.55 -13.37 1.16
C ASN A 264 6.02 -13.42 1.39
N SER A 265 5.18 -13.25 0.38
CA SER A 265 3.71 -13.37 0.49
C SER A 265 3.03 -12.41 1.49
N ASN A 266 3.63 -11.26 1.77
CA ASN A 266 3.05 -10.29 2.67
C ASN A 266 1.75 -9.71 2.12
N LYS A 267 0.75 -9.55 2.99
CA LYS A 267 -0.57 -9.04 2.62
C LYS A 267 -0.54 -7.52 2.49
N ILE A 268 -0.93 -7.01 1.33
CA ILE A 268 -1.10 -5.58 1.06
C ILE A 268 -2.51 -5.25 0.54
N ASP A 269 -3.37 -6.25 0.47
CA ASP A 269 -4.72 -6.19 -0.11
C ASP A 269 -5.56 -4.98 0.38
N PRO A 270 -5.58 -4.61 1.71
CA PRO A 270 -6.26 -3.41 2.19
C PRO A 270 -5.69 -2.10 1.62
N LEU A 271 -4.40 -2.05 1.34
CA LEU A 271 -3.75 -0.88 0.74
C LEU A 271 -3.95 -0.84 -0.77
N ASP A 272 -3.90 -1.98 -1.47
CA ASP A 272 -4.21 -2.06 -2.89
C ASP A 272 -5.65 -1.57 -3.13
N ALA A 273 -6.61 -2.05 -2.33
CA ALA A 273 -7.98 -1.55 -2.35
C ALA A 273 -8.06 -0.03 -2.07
N ALA A 274 -7.30 0.49 -1.08
CA ALA A 274 -7.26 1.93 -0.81
C ALA A 274 -6.77 2.73 -2.02
N LEU A 275 -5.76 2.22 -2.72
CA LEU A 275 -5.21 2.87 -3.91
C LEU A 275 -6.16 2.81 -5.10
N ASP A 276 -6.94 1.74 -5.27
CA ASP A 276 -7.95 1.65 -6.31
C ASP A 276 -9.02 2.73 -6.13
N GLY A 277 -9.55 2.88 -4.91
CA GLY A 277 -10.48 3.96 -4.59
C GLY A 277 -9.86 5.34 -4.77
N TYR A 278 -8.65 5.53 -4.24
CA TYR A 278 -7.95 6.81 -4.29
C TYR A 278 -7.55 7.22 -5.72
N ALA A 279 -7.18 6.27 -6.57
CA ALA A 279 -6.80 6.54 -7.96
C ALA A 279 -7.90 7.21 -8.76
N VAL A 280 -9.16 6.98 -8.39
CA VAL A 280 -10.32 7.58 -9.04
C VAL A 280 -10.62 8.98 -8.51
N CYS A 281 -10.43 9.22 -7.21
CA CYS A 281 -10.91 10.43 -6.56
C CYS A 281 -9.84 11.46 -6.19
N TYR A 282 -8.55 11.16 -6.30
CA TYR A 282 -7.46 12.02 -5.77
C TYR A 282 -7.38 13.43 -6.39
N LEU A 283 -8.00 13.65 -7.54
CA LEU A 283 -8.10 14.95 -8.20
C LEU A 283 -9.42 15.68 -7.90
N GLU A 284 -10.34 15.06 -7.16
CA GLU A 284 -11.59 15.70 -6.77
C GLU A 284 -11.32 16.84 -5.77
N PRO A 285 -11.84 18.03 -6.02
CA PRO A 285 -11.71 19.14 -5.08
C PRO A 285 -12.62 18.95 -3.86
N PHE A 286 -12.13 19.27 -2.67
CA PHE A 286 -12.90 19.17 -1.42
C PHE A 286 -14.07 20.16 -1.33
N ASP A 287 -14.08 21.23 -2.13
CA ASP A 287 -15.15 22.23 -2.17
C ASP A 287 -16.41 21.80 -2.93
N GLY A 288 -16.43 20.56 -3.43
CA GLY A 288 -17.56 20.00 -4.16
C GLY A 288 -17.74 20.56 -5.58
N SER A 289 -16.81 21.41 -6.08
CA SER A 289 -16.84 21.96 -7.44
C SER A 289 -16.43 20.94 -8.53
N GLY A 290 -16.44 19.63 -8.19
CA GLY A 290 -15.86 18.51 -8.89
C GLY A 290 -15.89 18.55 -10.40
N TYR A 291 -14.75 18.25 -11.02
CA TYR A 291 -14.58 18.16 -12.48
C TYR A 291 -15.16 16.88 -13.08
N TRP A 292 -15.45 15.87 -12.26
CA TRP A 292 -15.84 14.53 -12.70
C TRP A 292 -17.26 14.20 -12.23
N THR A 293 -18.23 14.41 -13.10
CA THR A 293 -19.57 13.83 -12.91
C THR A 293 -19.53 12.40 -13.45
N SER A 294 -20.35 11.50 -12.85
CA SER A 294 -20.56 10.14 -13.34
C SER A 294 -20.85 10.07 -14.84
N GLU A 295 -21.45 11.10 -15.45
CA GLU A 295 -21.67 11.22 -16.90
C GLU A 295 -20.36 11.34 -17.71
N LYS A 296 -19.32 11.98 -17.19
CA LYS A 296 -18.01 12.09 -17.86
C LYS A 296 -17.19 10.80 -17.77
N ILE A 297 -17.33 10.06 -16.66
CA ILE A 297 -16.66 8.76 -16.48
C ILE A 297 -17.32 7.71 -17.40
N LEU A 298 -18.65 7.71 -17.51
CA LEU A 298 -19.42 6.78 -18.36
C LEU A 298 -19.42 7.17 -19.85
N GLY A 299 -19.07 8.42 -20.19
CA GLY A 299 -19.04 8.93 -21.57
C GLY A 299 -17.85 8.48 -22.40
N GLY A 300 -16.97 7.61 -21.90
CA GLY A 300 -15.89 7.00 -22.69
C GLY A 300 -14.73 7.95 -23.04
N GLU A 301 -14.60 9.08 -22.40
CA GLU A 301 -13.34 9.84 -22.41
C GLU A 301 -12.35 9.12 -21.51
N THR A 302 -11.61 8.18 -22.10
CA THR A 302 -10.44 7.56 -21.50
C THR A 302 -9.48 8.64 -21.03
N LEU A 303 -9.18 8.66 -19.74
CA LEU A 303 -8.05 9.41 -19.17
C LEU A 303 -6.74 8.86 -19.76
N PHE A 304 -6.22 9.50 -20.70
CA PHE A 304 -4.79 9.50 -21.06
C PHE A 304 -4.40 10.58 -21.70
#